data_4744b6c547964a2099c3ea55bd893a17
#
_entry.id   4744b6c547964a2099c3ea55bd893a17
#
_cell.length_a   1.000
_cell.length_b   1.000
_cell.length_c   1.000
_cell.angle_alpha   90.00
_cell.angle_beta   90.00
_cell.angle_gamma   90.00
#
_symmetry.space_group_name_H-M   'P 1'
#
loop_
_entity.id
_entity.type
_entity.pdbx_description
1 polymer ?
#
loop_
_entity_poly.entity_id
_entity_poly.type
_entity_poly.pdbx_seq_one_letter_code
_entity_poly.pdbx_strand_id
1 'polypeptide(L)'
;MVSIDYSGPVALACDDTKLHPSLQVAWDDTFNSNVLVGSTLDETMLVADPEELQNVLVQLGDKVATKVRTKHIIIDASLIFVQLRLWCIQIPLIGIPSMITAAEAIPNNLTAEDLYTKSRKVIDGLKSHGVNVVSYSCDGTEVERSVQDLLVMRATNWITHMVPDPEDDHRHEI
;
A
#
# COMPACT_ATOMS: atom_id res chain seq x y z
N MET A 1 5.59 2.28 -26.93
CA MET A 1 5.99 2.40 -25.52
C MET A 1 7.28 3.22 -25.52
N VAL A 2 7.29 4.40 -24.88
CA VAL A 2 8.51 5.21 -24.78
C VAL A 2 9.34 4.64 -23.62
N SER A 3 10.55 4.16 -23.91
CA SER A 3 11.49 3.74 -22.88
C SER A 3 12.23 4.97 -22.39
N ILE A 4 12.23 5.19 -21.07
CA ILE A 4 13.06 6.23 -20.44
C ILE A 4 14.36 5.55 -20.05
N ASP A 5 15.44 5.85 -20.77
CA ASP A 5 16.80 5.40 -20.43
C ASP A 5 17.36 6.31 -19.33
N TYR A 6 17.01 5.99 -18.07
CA TYR A 6 17.41 6.74 -16.89
C TYR A 6 17.94 5.79 -15.82
N SER A 7 19.20 5.94 -15.46
CA SER A 7 19.90 5.15 -14.44
C SER A 7 20.26 5.95 -13.18
N GLY A 8 19.80 7.20 -13.11
CA GLY A 8 20.06 8.09 -11.98
C GLY A 8 19.21 7.79 -10.73
N PRO A 9 19.35 8.62 -9.69
CA PRO A 9 18.59 8.46 -8.45
C PRO A 9 17.12 8.80 -8.62
N VAL A 10 16.25 8.07 -7.95
CA VAL A 10 14.80 8.34 -7.88
C VAL A 10 14.34 8.52 -6.44
N ALA A 11 13.34 9.36 -6.25
CA ALA A 11 12.60 9.45 -5.01
C ALA A 11 11.40 8.47 -5.04
N LEU A 12 11.15 7.79 -3.93
CA LEU A 12 9.96 7.00 -3.71
C LEU A 12 9.05 7.75 -2.73
N ALA A 13 7.82 8.03 -3.13
CA ALA A 13 6.79 8.58 -2.27
C ALA A 13 5.69 7.56 -2.04
N CYS A 14 5.08 7.55 -0.86
CA CYS A 14 3.86 6.81 -0.63
C CYS A 14 2.76 7.71 -0.07
N ASP A 15 1.52 7.37 -0.41
CA ASP A 15 0.32 8.07 0.04
C ASP A 15 -0.83 7.08 0.14
N ASP A 16 -1.73 7.35 1.10
CA ASP A 16 -2.91 6.53 1.34
C ASP A 16 -4.17 7.31 0.98
N THR A 17 -4.95 6.76 0.06
CA THR A 17 -6.25 7.31 -0.33
C THR A 17 -7.38 6.47 0.24
N LYS A 18 -8.33 7.10 0.92
CA LYS A 18 -9.52 6.40 1.40
C LYS A 18 -10.36 5.87 0.24
N LEU A 19 -10.66 4.59 0.31
CA LEU A 19 -11.62 3.95 -0.59
C LEU A 19 -13.01 3.92 0.04
N HIS A 20 -14.03 3.94 -0.82
CA HIS A 20 -15.38 3.62 -0.35
C HIS A 20 -15.44 2.10 -0.10
N PRO A 21 -15.66 1.65 1.17
CA PRO A 21 -15.70 0.24 1.48
C PRO A 21 -16.84 -0.44 0.72
N SER A 22 -16.52 -1.37 -0.16
CA SER A 22 -17.54 -2.18 -0.84
C SER A 22 -16.96 -3.51 -1.30
N LEU A 23 -17.75 -4.56 -1.18
CA LEU A 23 -17.50 -5.82 -1.84
C LEU A 23 -18.23 -5.82 -3.17
N GLN A 24 -17.54 -6.18 -4.23
CA GLN A 24 -18.09 -6.24 -5.58
C GLN A 24 -17.72 -7.56 -6.24
N VAL A 25 -18.62 -8.06 -7.09
CA VAL A 25 -18.31 -9.16 -7.96
C VAL A 25 -17.83 -8.59 -9.28
N ALA A 26 -16.65 -8.99 -9.74
CA ALA A 26 -16.05 -8.56 -10.99
C ALA A 26 -15.58 -9.78 -11.78
N TRP A 27 -15.66 -9.67 -13.10
CA TRP A 27 -15.08 -10.70 -13.98
C TRP A 27 -13.56 -10.57 -13.99
N ASP A 28 -12.86 -11.70 -13.86
CA ASP A 28 -11.40 -11.78 -13.97
C ASP A 28 -11.02 -12.76 -15.12
N ASP A 29 -10.33 -12.23 -16.11
CA ASP A 29 -9.92 -13.00 -17.29
C ASP A 29 -8.86 -14.06 -16.94
N THR A 30 -8.07 -13.85 -15.89
CA THR A 30 -7.03 -14.80 -15.47
C THR A 30 -7.65 -16.11 -14.97
N PHE A 31 -8.76 -15.99 -14.24
CA PHE A 31 -9.50 -17.13 -13.70
C PHE A 31 -10.65 -17.57 -14.61
N ASN A 32 -10.95 -16.79 -15.67
CA ASN A 32 -12.12 -16.96 -16.53
C ASN A 32 -13.41 -17.16 -15.70
N SER A 33 -13.55 -16.35 -14.65
CA SER A 33 -14.65 -16.45 -13.67
C SER A 33 -14.90 -15.11 -13.00
N ASN A 34 -16.05 -15.00 -12.32
CA ASN A 34 -16.27 -13.89 -11.41
C ASN A 34 -15.45 -14.08 -10.12
N VAL A 35 -14.91 -12.98 -9.61
CA VAL A 35 -14.18 -12.93 -8.35
C VAL A 35 -14.82 -11.89 -7.43
N LEU A 36 -14.77 -12.14 -6.14
CA LEU A 36 -15.16 -11.14 -5.14
C LEU A 36 -13.98 -10.22 -4.86
N VAL A 37 -14.10 -8.94 -5.23
CA VAL A 37 -13.11 -7.90 -5.00
C VAL A 37 -13.52 -6.99 -3.86
N GLY A 38 -12.53 -6.36 -3.21
CA GLY A 38 -12.74 -5.46 -2.06
C GLY A 38 -12.52 -6.13 -0.70
N SER A 39 -12.16 -7.42 -0.67
CA SER A 39 -11.72 -8.11 0.54
C SER A 39 -10.25 -7.82 0.84
N THR A 40 -9.87 -7.76 2.14
CA THR A 40 -8.47 -7.68 2.60
C THR A 40 -7.80 -9.04 2.76
N LEU A 41 -8.50 -10.13 2.43
CA LEU A 41 -7.92 -11.46 2.47
C LEU A 41 -7.01 -11.66 1.26
N ASP A 42 -5.87 -12.33 1.48
CA ASP A 42 -4.90 -12.64 0.42
C ASP A 42 -5.40 -13.74 -0.55
N GLU A 43 -6.57 -14.30 -0.29
CA GLU A 43 -7.16 -15.37 -1.10
C GLU A 43 -8.12 -14.79 -2.15
N THR A 44 -7.94 -15.18 -3.40
CA THR A 44 -8.91 -14.90 -4.47
C THR A 44 -10.14 -15.75 -4.27
N MET A 45 -11.29 -15.12 -4.09
CA MET A 45 -12.57 -15.80 -3.92
C MET A 45 -13.32 -15.85 -5.23
N LEU A 46 -13.42 -17.03 -5.82
CA LEU A 46 -14.20 -17.26 -7.04
C LEU A 46 -15.69 -17.30 -6.70
N VAL A 47 -16.51 -16.78 -7.60
CA VAL A 47 -17.97 -16.72 -7.47
C VAL A 47 -18.60 -17.09 -8.80
N ALA A 48 -18.93 -18.37 -8.98
CA ALA A 48 -19.53 -18.84 -10.22
C ALA A 48 -21.02 -18.47 -10.33
N ASP A 49 -21.73 -18.47 -9.20
CA ASP A 49 -23.16 -18.23 -9.14
C ASP A 49 -23.61 -17.54 -7.84
N PRO A 50 -24.88 -17.11 -7.69
CA PRO A 50 -25.37 -16.44 -6.50
C PRO A 50 -25.33 -17.29 -5.22
N GLU A 51 -25.40 -18.62 -5.33
CA GLU A 51 -25.36 -19.54 -4.19
C GLU A 51 -23.94 -19.62 -3.64
N GLU A 52 -22.95 -19.69 -4.54
CA GLU A 52 -21.53 -19.65 -4.18
C GLU A 52 -21.15 -18.29 -3.56
N LEU A 53 -21.68 -17.18 -4.10
CA LEU A 53 -21.52 -15.85 -3.47
C LEU A 53 -22.04 -15.86 -2.03
N GLN A 54 -23.20 -16.44 -1.79
CA GLN A 54 -23.76 -16.54 -0.44
C GLN A 54 -22.86 -17.35 0.50
N ASN A 55 -22.29 -18.47 0.01
CA ASN A 55 -21.35 -19.31 0.76
C ASN A 55 -20.05 -18.56 1.08
N VAL A 56 -19.51 -17.82 0.12
CA VAL A 56 -18.32 -16.99 0.31
C VAL A 56 -18.56 -15.89 1.35
N LEU A 57 -19.72 -15.22 1.28
CA LEU A 57 -20.09 -14.19 2.26
C LEU A 57 -20.28 -14.76 3.67
N VAL A 58 -20.82 -15.97 3.80
CA VAL A 58 -20.93 -16.69 5.08
C VAL A 58 -19.54 -17.03 5.62
N GLN A 59 -18.65 -17.56 4.79
CA GLN A 59 -17.26 -17.88 5.19
C GLN A 59 -16.49 -16.61 5.62
N LEU A 60 -16.69 -15.49 4.94
CA LEU A 60 -16.16 -14.20 5.36
C LEU A 60 -16.70 -13.78 6.72
N GLY A 61 -18.00 -13.93 6.94
CA GLY A 61 -18.64 -13.66 8.22
C GLY A 61 -18.12 -14.54 9.35
N ASP A 62 -17.92 -15.84 9.10
CA ASP A 62 -17.44 -16.80 10.10
C ASP A 62 -15.95 -16.60 10.48
N LYS A 63 -15.12 -16.17 9.54
CA LYS A 63 -13.70 -15.82 9.84
C LYS A 63 -13.56 -14.59 10.73
N VAL A 64 -14.62 -13.78 10.86
CA VAL A 64 -14.61 -12.48 11.55
C VAL A 64 -15.48 -12.44 12.78
N ALA A 65 -16.49 -13.31 12.89
CA ALA A 65 -17.54 -13.13 13.87
C ALA A 65 -17.59 -14.22 14.94
N THR A 66 -17.28 -13.80 16.13
CA THR A 66 -17.80 -14.44 17.34
C THR A 66 -19.24 -14.01 17.67
N LYS A 67 -19.93 -13.26 16.82
CA LYS A 67 -21.35 -12.87 17.04
C LYS A 67 -22.08 -12.51 15.73
N VAL A 68 -22.67 -13.48 15.08
CA VAL A 68 -23.74 -13.24 14.10
C VAL A 68 -25.10 -13.44 14.77
N ARG A 69 -25.89 -12.37 14.88
CA ARG A 69 -27.35 -12.45 15.06
C ARG A 69 -28.02 -12.11 13.74
N THR A 70 -28.50 -13.17 13.09
CA THR A 70 -29.65 -13.26 12.16
C THR A 70 -30.20 -11.97 11.53
N LYS A 71 -30.18 -11.95 10.22
CA LYS A 71 -30.92 -11.23 9.16
C LYS A 71 -30.16 -10.20 8.34
N HIS A 72 -28.98 -9.78 8.74
CA HIS A 72 -28.07 -9.00 7.86
C HIS A 72 -26.68 -9.57 8.06
N ILE A 73 -26.01 -9.95 6.98
CA ILE A 73 -24.58 -10.31 7.01
C ILE A 73 -23.85 -9.01 7.32
N ILE A 74 -23.41 -8.86 8.56
CA ILE A 74 -22.52 -7.76 8.93
C ILE A 74 -21.12 -8.28 8.65
N ILE A 75 -20.59 -7.89 7.51
CA ILE A 75 -19.16 -8.11 7.21
C ILE A 75 -18.39 -7.12 8.08
N ASP A 76 -17.47 -7.63 8.88
CA ASP A 76 -16.59 -6.75 9.67
C ASP A 76 -15.84 -5.81 8.71
N ALA A 77 -15.93 -4.51 8.99
CA ALA A 77 -15.28 -3.48 8.19
C ALA A 77 -13.75 -3.68 8.10
N SER A 78 -13.15 -4.46 9.02
CA SER A 78 -11.73 -4.80 8.96
C SER A 78 -11.37 -5.74 7.81
N LEU A 79 -12.35 -6.45 7.24
CA LEU A 79 -12.16 -7.31 6.05
C LEU A 79 -12.42 -6.58 4.73
N ILE A 80 -12.84 -5.33 4.78
CA ILE A 80 -13.08 -4.53 3.59
C ILE A 80 -11.91 -3.56 3.44
N PHE A 81 -11.39 -3.45 2.24
CA PHE A 81 -10.39 -2.44 1.92
C PHE A 81 -10.97 -1.05 2.19
N VAL A 82 -10.31 -0.29 3.04
CA VAL A 82 -10.73 1.07 3.37
C VAL A 82 -9.75 2.13 2.86
N GLN A 83 -8.55 1.70 2.45
CA GLN A 83 -7.52 2.57 1.91
C GLN A 83 -6.84 1.93 0.71
N LEU A 84 -6.44 2.74 -0.24
CA LEU A 84 -5.56 2.36 -1.34
C LEU A 84 -4.21 3.02 -1.09
N ARG A 85 -3.21 2.20 -0.79
CA ARG A 85 -1.83 2.64 -0.66
C ARG A 85 -1.17 2.67 -2.02
N LEU A 86 -0.61 3.81 -2.37
CA LEU A 86 0.09 4.03 -3.62
C LEU A 86 1.57 4.29 -3.34
N TRP A 87 2.44 3.65 -4.11
CA TRP A 87 3.86 4.00 -4.16
C TRP A 87 4.17 4.59 -5.52
N CYS A 88 4.73 5.80 -5.51
CA CYS A 88 5.07 6.55 -6.71
C CYS A 88 6.56 6.81 -6.76
N ILE A 89 7.18 6.60 -7.90
CA ILE A 89 8.54 7.09 -8.14
C ILE A 89 8.49 8.45 -8.83
N GLN A 90 9.43 9.29 -8.44
CA GLN A 90 9.69 10.57 -9.09
C GLN A 90 11.11 10.57 -9.63
N ILE A 91 11.21 10.77 -10.93
CA ILE A 91 12.48 10.96 -11.63
C ILE A 91 12.77 12.46 -11.66
N PRO A 92 13.95 12.95 -11.19
CA PRO A 92 14.24 14.37 -11.11
C PRO A 92 14.61 14.97 -12.47
N LEU A 93 13.77 14.74 -13.48
CA LEU A 93 13.90 15.29 -14.82
C LEU A 93 12.69 16.17 -15.15
N ILE A 94 12.95 17.31 -15.79
CA ILE A 94 11.90 18.25 -16.18
C ILE A 94 10.93 17.57 -17.17
N GLY A 95 9.64 17.67 -16.89
CA GLY A 95 8.60 17.13 -17.76
C GLY A 95 8.29 15.64 -17.57
N ILE A 96 8.98 14.95 -16.67
CA ILE A 96 8.65 13.57 -16.29
C ILE A 96 7.70 13.60 -15.09
N PRO A 97 6.45 13.14 -15.24
CA PRO A 97 5.51 13.06 -14.13
C PRO A 97 5.89 11.94 -13.16
N SER A 98 5.41 12.03 -11.92
CA SER A 98 5.46 10.91 -10.98
C SER A 98 4.72 9.71 -11.54
N MET A 99 5.26 8.51 -11.34
CA MET A 99 4.70 7.27 -11.87
C MET A 99 4.36 6.33 -10.72
N ILE A 100 3.13 5.80 -10.72
CA ILE A 100 2.71 4.76 -9.79
C ILE A 100 3.47 3.48 -10.13
N THR A 101 4.20 2.94 -9.16
CA THR A 101 4.97 1.69 -9.30
C THR A 101 4.33 0.53 -8.60
N ALA A 102 3.54 0.80 -7.57
CA ALA A 102 2.76 -0.19 -6.86
C ALA A 102 1.48 0.44 -6.29
N ALA A 103 0.42 -0.35 -6.22
CA ALA A 103 -0.83 0.01 -5.58
C ALA A 103 -1.33 -1.21 -4.82
N GLU A 104 -1.77 -1.01 -3.59
CA GLU A 104 -2.29 -2.09 -2.74
C GLU A 104 -3.47 -1.58 -1.92
N ALA A 105 -4.57 -2.33 -1.95
CA ALA A 105 -5.69 -2.06 -1.07
C ALA A 105 -5.37 -2.62 0.32
N ILE A 106 -5.48 -1.79 1.34
CA ILE A 106 -5.07 -2.12 2.71
C ILE A 106 -6.20 -1.85 3.71
N PRO A 107 -6.27 -2.61 4.81
CA PRO A 107 -7.13 -2.29 5.94
C PRO A 107 -6.58 -1.08 6.71
N ASN A 108 -7.45 -0.39 7.45
CA ASN A 108 -7.10 0.81 8.20
C ASN A 108 -6.40 0.56 9.55
N ASN A 109 -6.19 -0.70 9.90
CA ASN A 109 -5.64 -1.12 11.20
C ASN A 109 -4.20 -1.65 11.12
N LEU A 110 -3.49 -1.37 10.01
CA LEU A 110 -2.10 -1.79 9.86
C LEU A 110 -1.19 -1.05 10.83
N THR A 111 -0.23 -1.81 11.37
CA THR A 111 0.83 -1.26 12.22
C THR A 111 1.96 -0.65 11.36
N ALA A 112 2.83 0.14 11.98
CA ALA A 112 4.03 0.65 11.30
C ALA A 112 4.92 -0.48 10.77
N GLU A 113 5.00 -1.62 11.47
CA GLU A 113 5.75 -2.79 11.04
C GLU A 113 5.17 -3.44 9.78
N ASP A 114 3.83 -3.52 9.68
CA ASP A 114 3.15 -4.04 8.49
C ASP A 114 3.41 -3.13 7.29
N LEU A 115 3.28 -1.81 7.46
CA LEU A 115 3.52 -0.81 6.42
C LEU A 115 5.00 -0.78 6.02
N TYR A 116 5.93 -0.90 6.98
CA TYR A 116 7.35 -1.06 6.71
C TYR A 116 7.61 -2.27 5.80
N THR A 117 7.03 -3.42 6.14
CA THR A 117 7.22 -4.65 5.38
C THR A 117 6.75 -4.50 3.94
N LYS A 118 5.58 -3.85 3.73
CA LYS A 118 5.05 -3.56 2.40
C LYS A 118 5.97 -2.59 1.62
N SER A 119 6.35 -1.48 2.22
CA SER A 119 7.24 -0.48 1.61
C SER A 119 8.61 -1.08 1.28
N ARG A 120 9.15 -1.92 2.17
CA ARG A 120 10.40 -2.63 1.95
C ARG A 120 10.34 -3.57 0.74
N LYS A 121 9.24 -4.30 0.58
CA LYS A 121 9.00 -5.16 -0.58
C LYS A 121 9.02 -4.38 -1.89
N VAL A 122 8.40 -3.19 -1.92
CA VAL A 122 8.42 -2.31 -3.10
C VAL A 122 9.84 -1.81 -3.38
N ILE A 123 10.56 -1.33 -2.35
CA ILE A 123 11.96 -0.86 -2.49
C ILE A 123 12.86 -1.98 -3.01
N ASP A 124 12.78 -3.18 -2.45
CA ASP A 124 13.60 -4.31 -2.87
C ASP A 124 13.24 -4.77 -4.29
N GLY A 125 11.96 -4.73 -4.66
CA GLY A 125 11.50 -4.96 -6.03
C GLY A 125 12.10 -3.96 -7.01
N LEU A 126 12.04 -2.67 -6.71
CA LEU A 126 12.65 -1.63 -7.55
C LEU A 126 14.16 -1.82 -7.69
N LYS A 127 14.86 -2.10 -6.59
CA LYS A 127 16.31 -2.38 -6.60
C LYS A 127 16.67 -3.60 -7.45
N SER A 128 15.88 -4.67 -7.41
CA SER A 128 16.11 -5.88 -8.22
C SER A 128 16.03 -5.60 -9.73
N HIS A 129 15.35 -4.53 -10.12
CA HIS A 129 15.27 -4.05 -11.51
C HIS A 129 16.28 -2.92 -11.81
N GLY A 130 17.26 -2.70 -10.94
CA GLY A 130 18.30 -1.69 -11.14
C GLY A 130 17.87 -0.25 -10.86
N VAL A 131 16.70 -0.04 -10.24
CA VAL A 131 16.23 1.31 -9.89
C VAL A 131 16.93 1.78 -8.63
N ASN A 132 17.61 2.92 -8.70
CA ASN A 132 18.35 3.51 -7.59
C ASN A 132 17.45 4.41 -6.74
N VAL A 133 16.76 3.82 -5.77
CA VAL A 133 15.92 4.57 -4.80
C VAL A 133 16.81 5.20 -3.74
N VAL A 134 16.84 6.52 -3.65
CA VAL A 134 17.70 7.29 -2.73
C VAL A 134 16.93 8.04 -1.64
N SER A 135 15.62 8.17 -1.77
CA SER A 135 14.79 8.80 -0.73
C SER A 135 13.43 8.15 -0.64
N TYR A 136 12.82 8.25 0.55
CA TYR A 136 11.47 7.82 0.84
C TYR A 136 10.71 8.95 1.53
N SER A 137 9.51 9.25 1.06
CA SER A 137 8.65 10.29 1.61
C SER A 137 7.21 9.79 1.79
N CYS A 138 6.50 10.37 2.76
CA CYS A 138 5.11 10.06 3.08
C CYS A 138 4.41 11.30 3.65
N ASP A 139 3.14 11.20 4.00
CA ASP A 139 2.30 12.31 4.50
C ASP A 139 2.65 12.81 5.91
N GLY A 140 3.57 12.13 6.61
CA GLY A 140 4.06 12.55 7.92
C GLY A 140 3.11 12.27 9.08
N THR A 141 2.12 11.38 8.94
CA THR A 141 1.36 10.87 10.08
C THR A 141 2.28 10.15 11.06
N GLU A 142 1.84 9.97 12.32
CA GLU A 142 2.66 9.31 13.35
C GLU A 142 3.08 7.90 12.94
N VAL A 143 2.17 7.14 12.33
CA VAL A 143 2.45 5.79 11.84
C VAL A 143 3.48 5.82 10.71
N GLU A 144 3.35 6.77 9.77
CA GLU A 144 4.30 6.91 8.66
C GLU A 144 5.69 7.37 9.12
N ARG A 145 5.77 8.26 10.10
CA ARG A 145 7.06 8.61 10.72
C ARG A 145 7.73 7.39 11.35
N SER A 146 6.95 6.53 12.02
CA SER A 146 7.47 5.27 12.56
C SER A 146 7.95 4.32 11.46
N VAL A 147 7.33 4.30 10.27
CA VAL A 147 7.84 3.55 9.10
C VAL A 147 9.18 4.10 8.64
N GLN A 148 9.33 5.43 8.56
CA GLN A 148 10.60 6.07 8.21
C GLN A 148 11.70 5.72 9.21
N ASP A 149 11.40 5.79 10.51
CA ASP A 149 12.34 5.39 11.57
C ASP A 149 12.79 3.93 11.41
N LEU A 150 11.86 3.01 11.12
CA LEU A 150 12.18 1.60 10.86
C LEU A 150 13.07 1.44 9.62
N LEU A 151 12.82 2.21 8.55
CA LEU A 151 13.66 2.20 7.34
C LEU A 151 15.09 2.65 7.65
N VAL A 152 15.26 3.72 8.44
CA VAL A 152 16.57 4.22 8.86
C VAL A 152 17.27 3.24 9.80
N MET A 153 16.60 2.80 10.86
CA MET A 153 17.18 1.90 11.87
C MET A 153 17.64 0.55 11.29
N ARG A 154 16.97 0.07 10.26
CA ARG A 154 17.28 -1.23 9.60
C ARG A 154 18.12 -1.05 8.34
N ALA A 155 18.52 0.16 7.99
CA ALA A 155 19.43 0.40 6.88
C ALA A 155 20.86 -0.05 7.23
N THR A 156 21.56 -0.61 6.24
CA THR A 156 22.97 -1.03 6.40
C THR A 156 23.89 0.18 6.49
N ASN A 157 23.55 1.25 5.74
CA ASN A 157 24.26 2.52 5.73
C ASN A 157 23.25 3.66 5.70
N TRP A 158 23.49 4.71 6.45
CA TRP A 158 22.69 5.94 6.45
C TRP A 158 23.61 7.16 6.67
N ILE A 159 23.17 8.30 6.18
CA ILE A 159 23.89 9.57 6.31
C ILE A 159 22.89 10.60 6.83
N THR A 160 23.26 11.31 7.88
CA THR A 160 22.51 12.45 8.39
C THR A 160 22.99 13.73 7.72
N HIS A 161 22.06 14.49 7.16
CA HIS A 161 22.32 15.82 6.64
C HIS A 161 21.72 16.87 7.56
N MET A 162 22.53 17.88 7.90
CA MET A 162 22.07 19.06 8.62
C MET A 162 21.45 20.03 7.61
N VAL A 163 20.18 20.34 7.76
CA VAL A 163 19.51 21.34 6.94
C VAL A 163 19.43 22.63 7.76
N PRO A 164 19.96 23.74 7.24
CA PRO A 164 19.81 25.04 7.90
C PRO A 164 18.34 25.45 7.94
N ASP A 165 17.84 25.82 9.10
CA ASP A 165 16.53 26.46 9.20
C ASP A 165 16.64 27.87 8.60
N PRO A 166 15.82 28.25 7.62
CA PRO A 166 15.86 29.59 7.02
C PRO A 166 15.37 30.69 7.98
N GLU A 167 14.62 30.35 9.04
CA GLU A 167 14.09 31.33 10.01
C GLU A 167 14.88 31.39 11.32
N ASP A 168 15.64 30.35 11.62
CA ASP A 168 16.45 30.26 12.84
C ASP A 168 17.85 29.84 12.44
N ASP A 169 18.89 30.54 12.90
CA ASP A 169 20.29 30.21 12.63
C ASP A 169 20.70 28.82 13.21
N HIS A 170 19.70 28.04 13.64
CA HIS A 170 19.86 26.69 14.15
C HIS A 170 19.76 25.66 13.03
N ARG A 171 20.64 24.65 13.09
CA ARG A 171 20.65 23.51 12.17
C ARG A 171 19.82 22.40 12.78
N HIS A 172 18.86 21.86 12.02
CA HIS A 172 18.12 20.66 12.39
C HIS A 172 18.72 19.44 11.69
N GLU A 173 18.86 18.34 12.42
CA GLU A 173 19.18 17.04 11.85
C GLU A 173 17.93 16.44 11.21
N ILE A 174 18.06 15.96 9.99
CA ILE A 174 17.02 15.22 9.26
C ILE A 174 17.45 13.76 9.11
#